data_f70d49ff1937c8d842aa45f910d823d5
#
_entry.id   f70d49ff1937c8d842aa45f910d823d5
#
_cell.length_a   1.000
_cell.length_b   1.000
_cell.length_c   1.000
_cell.angle_alpha   90.00
_cell.angle_beta   90.00
_cell.angle_gamma   90.00
#
_symmetry.space_group_name_H-M   'P 1'
#
loop_
_entity.id
_entity.type
_entity.pdbx_description
1 polymer ?
#
loop_
_entity_poly.entity_id
_entity_poly.type
_entity_poly.pdbx_seq_one_letter_code
_entity_poly.pdbx_strand_id
1 'polypeptide(L)'
;MKALFEQLGDICAVSDKPIVLMIDEVDSALNNQVFLDFLAQLRAQYMERDIYPTFRSVILAGVYDVKNLRGKIRPEDEHRYNSPWNIAADFDISMSFSKNEMAGLLFDDTSGYPFLVSRLCQLMDEVVCKKETYGSKSAAWTKEGFYEAQRLILAEKNMLFESLSEKLVSYPELNDMLKSLLFTGKPIVFNYYEPSIGVASMFGFVKNKNGMLVVANRIFETWLYNFYLSAADMQKKEIYAASLMDKNQFIVNGCLNMRLILEKFVVHFHDLYGDQNETFLEEEGRKYFLLYLRPIINGTGNYYIEAQTRGQKRTDVIVDYRGHQYVIEMKIWRGQEYNNRGEKQLAGYLDDYHV
;
A
#
# COMPACT_ATOMS: atom_id res chain seq x y z
N MET A 1 -12.15 36.13 16.66
CA MET A 1 -12.90 34.87 16.90
C MET A 1 -14.35 35.13 17.31
N LYS A 2 -14.62 35.88 18.42
CA LYS A 2 -16.00 36.09 18.90
C LYS A 2 -16.95 36.64 17.84
N ALA A 3 -16.57 37.74 17.16
CA ALA A 3 -17.39 38.34 16.10
C ALA A 3 -17.69 37.39 14.92
N LEU A 4 -16.76 36.50 14.58
CA LEU A 4 -16.98 35.46 13.54
C LEU A 4 -18.09 34.51 13.95
N PHE A 5 -18.06 34.02 15.21
CA PHE A 5 -19.05 33.09 15.69
C PHE A 5 -20.44 33.74 15.95
N GLU A 6 -20.49 35.00 16.25
CA GLU A 6 -21.74 35.78 16.27
C GLU A 6 -22.37 35.80 14.86
N GLN A 7 -21.59 36.12 13.83
CA GLN A 7 -22.07 36.10 12.44
C GLN A 7 -22.48 34.69 11.96
N LEU A 8 -21.74 33.66 12.32
CA LEU A 8 -22.10 32.26 11.99
C LEU A 8 -23.39 31.84 12.71
N GLY A 9 -23.60 32.28 13.94
CA GLY A 9 -24.83 32.08 14.69
C GLY A 9 -26.03 32.78 14.03
N ASP A 10 -25.85 34.03 13.58
CA ASP A 10 -26.87 34.78 12.85
C ASP A 10 -27.30 34.08 11.55
N ILE A 11 -26.32 33.52 10.80
CA ILE A 11 -26.60 32.72 9.61
C ILE A 11 -27.42 31.48 9.97
N CYS A 12 -27.06 30.79 11.04
CA CYS A 12 -27.80 29.61 11.50
C CYS A 12 -29.22 29.96 11.98
N ALA A 13 -29.39 31.16 12.60
CA ALA A 13 -30.68 31.62 13.10
C ALA A 13 -31.66 32.01 11.98
N VAL A 14 -31.15 32.55 10.88
CA VAL A 14 -31.98 33.01 9.74
C VAL A 14 -32.30 31.84 8.78
N SER A 15 -31.55 30.77 8.81
CA SER A 15 -31.75 29.64 7.90
C SER A 15 -33.00 28.81 8.28
N ASP A 16 -33.85 28.57 7.29
CA ASP A 16 -35.04 27.70 7.40
C ASP A 16 -34.66 26.20 7.42
N LYS A 17 -33.39 25.86 7.15
CA LYS A 17 -32.87 24.48 7.16
C LYS A 17 -31.66 24.35 8.09
N PRO A 18 -31.49 23.19 8.74
CA PRO A 18 -30.31 22.94 9.55
C PRO A 18 -29.03 23.02 8.69
N ILE A 19 -28.05 23.78 9.17
CA ILE A 19 -26.76 23.91 8.49
C ILE A 19 -25.77 22.92 9.06
N VAL A 20 -25.02 22.22 8.16
CA VAL A 20 -23.89 21.34 8.50
C VAL A 20 -22.60 22.04 8.04
N LEU A 21 -21.66 22.23 8.95
CA LEU A 21 -20.32 22.72 8.61
C LEU A 21 -19.42 21.56 8.23
N MET A 22 -18.83 21.62 7.04
CA MET A 22 -17.81 20.67 6.60
C MET A 22 -16.49 21.38 6.43
N ILE A 23 -15.45 20.88 7.09
CA ILE A 23 -14.07 21.40 7.00
C ILE A 23 -13.18 20.26 6.50
N ASP A 24 -12.57 20.47 5.35
CA ASP A 24 -11.63 19.53 4.76
C ASP A 24 -10.19 19.91 5.08
N GLU A 25 -9.28 18.95 4.98
CA GLU A 25 -7.84 19.12 5.25
C GLU A 25 -7.53 19.76 6.63
N VAL A 26 -8.31 19.41 7.65
CA VAL A 26 -8.15 19.99 9.00
C VAL A 26 -6.74 19.81 9.58
N ASP A 27 -6.04 18.78 9.18
CA ASP A 27 -4.67 18.46 9.59
C ASP A 27 -3.62 19.42 9.00
N SER A 28 -3.85 20.04 7.87
CA SER A 28 -2.97 21.06 7.30
C SER A 28 -2.91 22.35 8.14
N ALA A 29 -3.99 22.65 8.84
CA ALA A 29 -4.15 23.84 9.67
C ALA A 29 -3.80 23.64 11.15
N LEU A 30 -3.45 22.44 11.58
CA LEU A 30 -3.30 22.07 13.00
C LEU A 30 -2.07 22.65 13.70
N ASN A 31 -1.08 23.14 12.95
CA ASN A 31 0.04 23.88 13.49
C ASN A 31 -0.32 25.37 13.79
N ASN A 32 -1.59 25.76 13.55
CA ASN A 32 -2.05 27.12 13.70
C ASN A 32 -2.91 27.26 14.97
N GLN A 33 -2.43 28.02 15.96
CA GLN A 33 -3.16 28.26 17.22
C GLN A 33 -4.55 28.88 16.97
N VAL A 34 -4.70 29.74 15.95
CA VAL A 34 -5.97 30.35 15.59
C VAL A 34 -7.01 29.29 15.16
N PHE A 35 -6.55 28.28 14.44
CA PHE A 35 -7.43 27.17 14.03
C PHE A 35 -7.84 26.30 15.22
N LEU A 36 -6.91 26.03 16.15
CA LEU A 36 -7.22 25.31 17.39
C LEU A 36 -8.25 26.06 18.24
N ASP A 37 -8.10 27.40 18.35
CA ASP A 37 -9.05 28.25 19.05
C ASP A 37 -10.42 28.28 18.34
N PHE A 38 -10.43 28.26 17.01
CA PHE A 38 -11.65 28.15 16.22
C PHE A 38 -12.38 26.83 16.51
N LEU A 39 -11.67 25.72 16.49
CA LEU A 39 -12.22 24.41 16.82
C LEU A 39 -12.75 24.34 18.28
N ALA A 40 -12.02 24.92 19.22
CA ALA A 40 -12.46 24.99 20.62
C ALA A 40 -13.75 25.81 20.79
N GLN A 41 -13.88 26.91 20.04
CA GLN A 41 -15.08 27.74 20.03
C GLN A 41 -16.26 27.03 19.37
N LEU A 42 -16.04 26.28 18.26
CA LEU A 42 -17.07 25.43 17.65
C LEU A 42 -17.65 24.44 18.65
N ARG A 43 -16.77 23.80 19.43
CA ARG A 43 -17.23 22.89 20.49
C ARG A 43 -18.04 23.60 21.55
N ALA A 44 -17.58 24.76 22.04
CA ALA A 44 -18.31 25.53 23.06
C ALA A 44 -19.73 25.86 22.57
N GLN A 45 -19.86 26.34 21.35
CA GLN A 45 -21.16 26.65 20.74
C GLN A 45 -22.03 25.40 20.55
N TYR A 46 -21.45 24.27 20.17
CA TYR A 46 -22.18 23.03 20.05
C TYR A 46 -22.74 22.54 21.41
N MET A 47 -22.01 22.72 22.48
CA MET A 47 -22.48 22.38 23.84
C MET A 47 -23.63 23.26 24.31
N GLU A 48 -23.71 24.50 23.80
CA GLU A 48 -24.74 25.50 24.11
C GLU A 48 -25.84 25.60 23.03
N ARG A 49 -25.89 24.64 22.09
CA ARG A 49 -26.80 24.65 20.93
C ARG A 49 -28.29 24.69 21.24
N ASP A 50 -28.66 24.31 22.44
CA ASP A 50 -30.06 24.38 22.92
C ASP A 50 -30.47 25.81 23.29
N ILE A 51 -29.50 26.72 23.48
CA ILE A 51 -29.70 28.11 23.89
C ILE A 51 -29.40 29.05 22.72
N TYR A 52 -28.31 28.79 21.96
CA TYR A 52 -27.84 29.64 20.87
C TYR A 52 -27.91 28.92 19.52
N PRO A 53 -28.34 29.62 18.46
CA PRO A 53 -28.31 29.07 17.10
C PRO A 53 -26.89 28.73 16.68
N THR A 54 -26.67 27.48 16.21
CA THR A 54 -25.37 27.02 15.72
C THR A 54 -25.55 25.91 14.70
N PHE A 55 -24.47 25.37 14.17
CA PHE A 55 -24.48 24.26 13.22
C PHE A 55 -25.14 23.02 13.81
N ARG A 56 -25.97 22.33 13.00
CA ARG A 56 -26.58 21.06 13.34
C ARG A 56 -25.54 19.99 13.64
N SER A 57 -24.50 19.95 12.83
CA SER A 57 -23.32 19.10 13.02
C SER A 57 -22.10 19.73 12.34
N VAL A 58 -20.92 19.26 12.73
CA VAL A 58 -19.65 19.63 12.13
C VAL A 58 -18.97 18.34 11.67
N ILE A 59 -18.58 18.30 10.40
CA ILE A 59 -17.83 17.19 9.81
C ILE A 59 -16.40 17.71 9.57
N LEU A 60 -15.42 17.03 10.17
CA LEU A 60 -14.02 17.33 9.99
C LEU A 60 -13.40 16.20 9.17
N ALA A 61 -12.86 16.52 8.00
CA ALA A 61 -12.12 15.58 7.16
C ALA A 61 -10.63 15.90 7.23
N GLY A 62 -9.82 14.87 7.37
CA GLY A 62 -8.36 14.98 7.45
C GLY A 62 -7.75 13.59 7.63
N VAL A 63 -6.43 13.50 7.50
CA VAL A 63 -5.69 12.25 7.58
C VAL A 63 -5.45 11.83 9.04
N TYR A 64 -5.27 12.81 9.94
CA TYR A 64 -4.98 12.53 11.35
C TYR A 64 -6.23 12.61 12.21
N ASP A 65 -6.36 11.68 13.15
CA ASP A 65 -7.37 11.79 14.20
C ASP A 65 -7.10 13.04 15.05
N VAL A 66 -8.07 13.96 15.03
CA VAL A 66 -8.02 15.21 15.78
C VAL A 66 -7.84 14.98 17.29
N LYS A 67 -8.23 13.80 17.80
CA LYS A 67 -8.04 13.40 19.20
C LYS A 67 -6.56 13.24 19.56
N ASN A 68 -5.72 12.82 18.61
CA ASN A 68 -4.32 12.43 18.81
C ASN A 68 -3.30 13.54 18.49
N LEU A 69 -3.75 14.69 18.03
CA LEU A 69 -2.90 15.76 17.50
C LEU A 69 -2.14 16.60 18.54
N ARG A 70 -2.51 16.51 19.80
CA ARG A 70 -1.90 17.32 20.87
C ARG A 70 -0.44 16.99 21.15
N GLY A 71 0.00 15.75 20.95
CA GLY A 71 1.36 15.32 21.25
C GLY A 71 2.45 15.99 20.40
N LYS A 72 2.08 16.60 19.27
CA LYS A 72 3.03 17.26 18.36
C LYS A 72 3.16 18.78 18.54
N ILE A 73 2.23 19.42 19.26
CA ILE A 73 2.10 20.91 19.29
C ILE A 73 2.53 21.51 20.62
N ARG A 74 2.58 20.75 21.71
CA ARG A 74 2.94 21.26 23.04
C ARG A 74 4.04 20.44 23.70
N PRO A 75 4.99 21.10 24.46
CA PRO A 75 5.96 20.38 25.28
C PRO A 75 5.27 19.48 26.30
N GLU A 76 5.95 18.39 26.72
CA GLU A 76 5.44 17.33 27.59
C GLU A 76 4.87 17.79 28.95
N ASP A 77 5.17 19.00 29.38
CA ASP A 77 4.80 19.50 30.72
C ASP A 77 3.36 20.03 30.86
N GLU A 78 2.56 20.10 29.79
CA GLU A 78 1.17 20.57 29.84
C GLU A 78 0.11 19.49 29.56
N HIS A 79 0.32 18.29 30.04
CA HIS A 79 -0.67 17.21 29.93
C HIS A 79 -1.87 17.40 30.87
N ARG A 80 -2.79 18.31 30.53
CA ARG A 80 -4.15 18.30 31.09
C ARG A 80 -5.10 17.48 30.21
N TYR A 81 -5.69 16.48 30.84
CA TYR A 81 -6.43 15.33 30.29
C TYR A 81 -7.74 15.60 29.51
N ASN A 82 -8.02 16.77 29.01
CA ASN A 82 -9.26 17.05 28.29
C ASN A 82 -9.01 17.42 26.83
N SER A 83 -9.02 16.40 25.96
CA SER A 83 -9.17 16.65 24.52
C SER A 83 -10.52 17.34 24.29
N PRO A 84 -10.59 18.49 23.58
CA PRO A 84 -11.85 19.11 23.22
C PRO A 84 -12.74 18.23 22.34
N TRP A 85 -12.23 17.10 21.83
CA TRP A 85 -12.84 16.25 20.82
C TRP A 85 -13.28 14.87 21.32
N ASN A 86 -13.34 14.64 22.61
CA ASN A 86 -13.85 13.40 23.19
C ASN A 86 -15.35 13.16 22.92
N ILE A 87 -16.04 14.12 22.31
CA ILE A 87 -17.44 14.00 21.87
C ILE A 87 -17.60 13.67 20.38
N ALA A 88 -16.49 13.60 19.62
CA ALA A 88 -16.56 13.19 18.22
C ALA A 88 -17.00 11.73 18.12
N ALA A 89 -18.00 11.45 17.28
CA ALA A 89 -18.38 10.09 16.96
C ALA A 89 -17.28 9.42 16.13
N ASP A 90 -16.97 8.18 16.46
CA ASP A 90 -16.09 7.37 15.64
C ASP A 90 -16.88 6.80 14.46
N PHE A 91 -16.35 6.97 13.24
CA PHE A 91 -16.90 6.34 12.04
C PHE A 91 -16.12 5.05 11.79
N ASP A 92 -16.74 3.92 12.06
CA ASP A 92 -16.20 2.59 11.81
C ASP A 92 -16.73 2.01 10.49
N ILE A 93 -16.82 2.85 9.47
CA ILE A 93 -17.30 2.46 8.15
C ILE A 93 -16.10 2.42 7.21
N SER A 94 -15.85 1.25 6.61
CA SER A 94 -14.90 1.14 5.52
C SER A 94 -15.37 1.98 4.33
N MET A 95 -14.55 2.94 3.90
CA MET A 95 -14.81 3.76 2.72
C MET A 95 -14.34 3.08 1.43
N SER A 96 -13.74 1.89 1.52
CA SER A 96 -13.32 1.12 0.35
C SER A 96 -14.51 0.44 -0.32
N PHE A 97 -14.48 0.38 -1.66
CA PHE A 97 -15.50 -0.33 -2.43
C PHE A 97 -15.52 -1.83 -2.12
N SER A 98 -16.70 -2.43 -2.15
CA SER A 98 -16.87 -3.87 -1.98
C SER A 98 -16.48 -4.64 -3.27
N LYS A 99 -16.18 -5.92 -3.10
CA LYS A 99 -15.88 -6.81 -4.25
C LYS A 99 -17.07 -6.96 -5.20
N ASN A 100 -18.29 -6.84 -4.71
CA ASN A 100 -19.50 -6.97 -5.53
C ASN A 100 -19.71 -5.79 -6.49
N GLU A 101 -19.18 -4.62 -6.14
CA GLU A 101 -19.31 -3.39 -6.93
C GLU A 101 -18.21 -3.24 -7.98
N MET A 102 -17.23 -4.13 -7.98
CA MET A 102 -16.04 -4.03 -8.82
C MET A 102 -15.72 -5.33 -9.52
N ALA A 103 -15.13 -5.21 -10.70
CA ALA A 103 -14.57 -6.39 -11.34
C ALA A 103 -13.50 -7.04 -10.44
N GLY A 104 -13.52 -8.39 -10.39
CA GLY A 104 -12.65 -9.15 -9.50
C GLY A 104 -11.17 -8.75 -9.62
N LEU A 105 -10.68 -8.56 -10.85
CA LEU A 105 -9.29 -8.16 -11.13
C LEU A 105 -8.91 -6.82 -10.49
N LEU A 106 -9.76 -5.79 -10.63
CA LEU A 106 -9.55 -4.48 -10.01
C LEU A 106 -9.53 -4.59 -8.49
N PHE A 107 -10.48 -5.35 -7.92
CA PHE A 107 -10.56 -5.52 -6.48
C PHE A 107 -9.35 -6.29 -5.93
N ASP A 108 -8.90 -7.34 -6.62
CA ASP A 108 -7.78 -8.17 -6.18
C ASP A 108 -6.47 -7.36 -6.07
N ASP A 109 -6.26 -6.38 -6.95
CA ASP A 109 -5.06 -5.54 -6.95
C ASP A 109 -5.16 -4.29 -6.08
N THR A 110 -6.36 -3.70 -5.98
CA THR A 110 -6.57 -2.45 -5.24
C THR A 110 -7.16 -2.63 -3.85
N SER A 111 -7.72 -3.81 -3.54
CA SER A 111 -8.58 -4.06 -2.36
C SER A 111 -9.69 -3.01 -2.20
N GLY A 112 -10.20 -2.46 -3.33
CA GLY A 112 -11.22 -1.43 -3.34
C GLY A 112 -10.74 -0.03 -2.94
N TYR A 113 -9.43 0.25 -2.91
CA TYR A 113 -8.90 1.59 -2.58
C TYR A 113 -9.38 2.62 -3.61
N PRO A 114 -10.18 3.63 -3.23
CA PRO A 114 -10.94 4.44 -4.20
C PRO A 114 -10.09 5.16 -5.24
N PHE A 115 -8.99 5.77 -4.82
CA PHE A 115 -8.07 6.45 -5.74
C PHE A 115 -7.48 5.48 -6.78
N LEU A 116 -7.00 4.31 -6.33
CA LEU A 116 -6.38 3.31 -7.22
C LEU A 116 -7.38 2.78 -8.24
N VAL A 117 -8.61 2.48 -7.79
CA VAL A 117 -9.69 2.03 -8.67
C VAL A 117 -10.00 3.09 -9.73
N SER A 118 -10.27 4.32 -9.28
CA SER A 118 -10.61 5.43 -10.18
C SER A 118 -9.48 5.69 -11.18
N ARG A 119 -8.22 5.74 -10.71
CA ARG A 119 -7.07 6.03 -11.56
C ARG A 119 -6.77 4.93 -12.56
N LEU A 120 -6.89 3.65 -12.17
CA LEU A 120 -6.72 2.53 -13.09
C LEU A 120 -7.79 2.55 -14.20
N CYS A 121 -9.06 2.73 -13.82
CA CYS A 121 -10.15 2.86 -14.80
C CYS A 121 -9.91 4.03 -15.76
N GLN A 122 -9.49 5.18 -15.23
CA GLN A 122 -9.15 6.34 -16.06
C GLN A 122 -7.99 6.05 -17.02
N LEU A 123 -6.92 5.41 -16.53
CA LEU A 123 -5.79 5.03 -17.38
C LEU A 123 -6.22 4.07 -18.50
N MET A 124 -7.08 3.10 -18.22
CA MET A 124 -7.61 2.18 -19.23
C MET A 124 -8.45 2.94 -20.27
N ASP A 125 -9.34 3.81 -19.81
CA ASP A 125 -10.32 4.52 -20.68
C ASP A 125 -9.73 5.67 -21.50
N GLU A 126 -8.69 6.33 -21.00
CA GLU A 126 -8.16 7.57 -21.59
C GLU A 126 -6.74 7.43 -22.18
N VAL A 127 -5.93 6.50 -21.67
CA VAL A 127 -4.53 6.35 -22.05
C VAL A 127 -4.27 5.05 -22.79
N VAL A 128 -4.60 3.90 -22.18
CA VAL A 128 -4.35 2.58 -22.78
C VAL A 128 -5.11 2.42 -24.06
N CYS A 129 -6.38 2.85 -24.12
CA CYS A 129 -7.21 2.74 -25.32
C CYS A 129 -6.66 3.50 -26.53
N LYS A 130 -5.80 4.50 -26.33
CA LYS A 130 -5.19 5.30 -27.40
C LYS A 130 -3.88 4.74 -27.92
N LYS A 131 -3.32 3.72 -27.24
CA LYS A 131 -2.09 3.07 -27.71
C LYS A 131 -2.39 2.26 -28.97
N GLU A 132 -1.47 2.27 -29.92
CA GLU A 132 -1.60 1.52 -31.20
C GLU A 132 -1.92 0.04 -30.98
N THR A 133 -1.38 -0.56 -29.92
CA THR A 133 -1.61 -1.96 -29.56
C THR A 133 -3.07 -2.27 -29.22
N TYR A 134 -3.82 -1.31 -28.68
CA TYR A 134 -5.20 -1.52 -28.24
C TYR A 134 -6.22 -0.90 -29.20
N GLY A 135 -6.05 0.35 -29.59
CA GLY A 135 -6.83 1.04 -30.61
C GLY A 135 -8.32 1.26 -30.30
N SER A 136 -8.83 0.77 -29.18
CA SER A 136 -10.23 0.95 -28.77
C SER A 136 -10.40 0.81 -27.25
N LYS A 137 -11.52 1.35 -26.72
CA LYS A 137 -11.86 1.18 -25.31
C LYS A 137 -12.11 -0.30 -24.95
N SER A 138 -12.81 -1.04 -25.79
CA SER A 138 -13.09 -2.47 -25.55
C SER A 138 -11.83 -3.32 -25.48
N ALA A 139 -10.81 -3.02 -26.29
CA ALA A 139 -9.52 -3.69 -26.22
C ALA A 139 -8.70 -3.29 -24.99
N ALA A 140 -8.85 -2.06 -24.49
CA ALA A 140 -8.20 -1.61 -23.27
C ALA A 140 -8.85 -2.20 -21.99
N TRP A 141 -10.16 -2.51 -22.03
CA TRP A 141 -10.89 -3.14 -20.92
C TRP A 141 -10.77 -4.68 -20.96
N THR A 142 -9.52 -5.15 -21.09
CA THR A 142 -9.11 -6.55 -21.05
C THR A 142 -8.10 -6.74 -19.91
N LYS A 143 -7.75 -7.99 -19.62
CA LYS A 143 -6.72 -8.32 -18.61
C LYS A 143 -5.37 -7.68 -18.98
N GLU A 144 -5.01 -7.71 -20.25
CA GLU A 144 -3.77 -7.11 -20.77
C GLU A 144 -3.78 -5.59 -20.64
N GLY A 145 -4.91 -4.95 -20.95
CA GLY A 145 -5.08 -3.50 -20.79
C GLY A 145 -5.04 -3.06 -19.35
N PHE A 146 -5.58 -3.87 -18.43
CA PHE A 146 -5.47 -3.65 -17.00
C PHE A 146 -4.01 -3.70 -16.51
N TYR A 147 -3.23 -4.71 -16.92
CA TYR A 147 -1.81 -4.77 -16.56
C TYR A 147 -1.00 -3.61 -17.12
N GLU A 148 -1.36 -3.14 -18.31
CA GLU A 148 -0.74 -1.93 -18.87
C GLU A 148 -1.10 -0.67 -18.04
N ALA A 149 -2.35 -0.54 -17.60
CA ALA A 149 -2.75 0.54 -16.69
C ALA A 149 -2.04 0.45 -15.33
N GLN A 150 -1.87 -0.77 -14.79
CA GLN A 150 -1.11 -1.02 -13.57
C GLN A 150 0.37 -0.62 -13.73
N ARG A 151 0.99 -0.93 -14.87
CA ARG A 151 2.33 -0.50 -15.18
C ARG A 151 2.45 1.03 -15.22
N LEU A 152 1.46 1.70 -15.82
CA LEU A 152 1.43 3.15 -15.92
C LEU A 152 1.29 3.83 -14.56
N ILE A 153 0.35 3.38 -13.71
CA ILE A 153 0.14 3.99 -12.37
C ILE A 153 1.37 3.83 -11.47
N LEU A 154 2.09 2.71 -11.58
CA LEU A 154 3.31 2.45 -10.82
C LEU A 154 4.51 3.30 -11.30
N ALA A 155 4.48 3.76 -12.56
CA ALA A 155 5.54 4.57 -13.15
C ALA A 155 5.24 6.08 -13.11
N GLU A 156 3.98 6.46 -12.93
CA GLU A 156 3.61 7.87 -12.91
C GLU A 156 3.95 8.55 -11.57
N LYS A 157 4.23 9.86 -11.67
CA LYS A 157 4.30 10.72 -10.50
C LYS A 157 2.87 11.09 -10.09
N ASN A 158 2.42 10.62 -8.92
CA ASN A 158 1.11 10.95 -8.38
C ASN A 158 1.17 11.27 -6.89
N MET A 159 0.21 12.06 -6.42
CA MET A 159 0.16 12.55 -5.04
C MET A 159 0.10 11.43 -3.99
N LEU A 160 -0.52 10.29 -4.32
CA LEU A 160 -0.62 9.16 -3.39
C LEU A 160 0.76 8.58 -3.08
N PHE A 161 1.57 8.29 -4.10
CA PHE A 161 2.90 7.73 -3.92
C PHE A 161 3.92 8.77 -3.42
N GLU A 162 3.76 10.05 -3.77
CA GLU A 162 4.52 11.14 -3.15
C GLU A 162 4.27 11.18 -1.65
N SER A 163 3.01 11.21 -1.22
CA SER A 163 2.64 11.19 0.19
C SER A 163 3.20 9.95 0.92
N LEU A 164 3.12 8.75 0.29
CA LEU A 164 3.69 7.54 0.85
C LEU A 164 5.21 7.68 1.03
N SER A 165 5.94 8.13 0.00
CA SER A 165 7.39 8.32 0.07
C SER A 165 7.81 9.31 1.17
N GLU A 166 7.09 10.43 1.31
CA GLU A 166 7.33 11.41 2.36
C GLU A 166 7.11 10.83 3.77
N LYS A 167 6.10 9.96 3.94
CA LYS A 167 5.85 9.29 5.23
C LYS A 167 6.96 8.30 5.56
N LEU A 168 7.48 7.56 4.58
CA LEU A 168 8.62 6.66 4.80
C LEU A 168 9.88 7.40 5.25
N VAL A 169 10.07 8.63 4.77
CA VAL A 169 11.19 9.50 5.20
C VAL A 169 10.91 10.10 6.59
N SER A 170 9.68 10.53 6.84
CA SER A 170 9.31 11.24 8.08
C SER A 170 9.15 10.30 9.29
N TYR A 171 8.91 9.01 9.06
CA TYR A 171 8.70 7.99 10.10
C TYR A 171 9.65 6.81 9.89
N PRO A 172 10.90 6.87 10.39
CA PRO A 172 11.89 5.80 10.20
C PRO A 172 11.42 4.44 10.72
N GLU A 173 10.71 4.41 11.86
CA GLU A 173 10.18 3.17 12.45
C GLU A 173 9.12 2.52 11.55
N LEU A 174 8.25 3.31 10.92
CA LEU A 174 7.30 2.84 9.90
C LEU A 174 8.05 2.23 8.71
N ASN A 175 9.09 2.91 8.24
CA ASN A 175 9.92 2.46 7.12
C ASN A 175 10.59 1.11 7.43
N ASP A 176 11.16 0.95 8.62
CA ASP A 176 11.80 -0.29 9.04
C ASP A 176 10.80 -1.44 9.26
N MET A 177 9.63 -1.14 9.81
CA MET A 177 8.53 -2.09 9.92
C MET A 177 8.08 -2.60 8.55
N LEU A 178 7.88 -1.71 7.56
CA LEU A 178 7.48 -2.10 6.21
C LEU A 178 8.59 -2.89 5.48
N LYS A 179 9.86 -2.53 5.66
CA LYS A 179 10.99 -3.34 5.15
C LYS A 179 10.97 -4.74 5.77
N SER A 180 10.77 -4.84 7.09
CA SER A 180 10.68 -6.13 7.75
C SER A 180 9.51 -6.94 7.21
N LEU A 181 8.31 -6.34 7.12
CA LEU A 181 7.12 -7.01 6.58
C LEU A 181 7.34 -7.56 5.17
N LEU A 182 7.99 -6.78 4.30
CA LEU A 182 8.19 -7.12 2.89
C LEU A 182 9.33 -8.12 2.67
N PHE A 183 10.45 -7.96 3.34
CA PHE A 183 11.67 -8.72 3.03
C PHE A 183 11.95 -9.86 4.00
N THR A 184 11.47 -9.81 5.24
CA THR A 184 11.71 -10.92 6.17
C THR A 184 10.56 -11.91 6.21
N GLY A 185 9.36 -11.52 5.77
CA GLY A 185 8.18 -12.39 5.80
C GLY A 185 7.75 -12.81 7.21
N LYS A 186 8.38 -12.25 8.26
CA LYS A 186 7.99 -12.55 9.65
C LYS A 186 6.59 -12.04 9.90
N PRO A 187 5.69 -12.89 10.40
CA PRO A 187 4.36 -12.47 10.73
C PRO A 187 4.40 -11.42 11.85
N ILE A 188 3.84 -10.24 11.59
CA ILE A 188 3.67 -9.17 12.58
C ILE A 188 2.22 -9.20 13.04
N VAL A 189 2.01 -9.32 14.36
CA VAL A 189 0.66 -9.26 14.94
C VAL A 189 0.13 -7.84 14.80
N PHE A 190 -1.09 -7.70 14.29
CA PHE A 190 -1.71 -6.39 14.15
C PHE A 190 -2.09 -5.84 15.53
N ASN A 191 -1.54 -4.68 15.87
CA ASN A 191 -1.91 -3.92 17.05
C ASN A 191 -1.99 -2.43 16.68
N TYR A 192 -3.21 -1.90 16.65
CA TYR A 192 -3.44 -0.49 16.27
C TYR A 192 -2.74 0.51 17.20
N TYR A 193 -2.48 0.13 18.45
CA TYR A 193 -1.83 0.99 19.44
C TYR A 193 -0.28 1.01 19.32
N GLU A 194 0.27 0.14 18.51
CA GLU A 194 1.68 0.23 18.13
C GLU A 194 1.84 1.42 17.15
N PRO A 195 2.74 2.41 17.45
CA PRO A 195 2.79 3.68 16.71
C PRO A 195 2.97 3.53 15.22
N SER A 196 3.87 2.65 14.77
CA SER A 196 4.15 2.45 13.33
C SER A 196 2.97 1.79 12.62
N ILE A 197 2.29 0.83 13.27
CA ILE A 197 1.09 0.17 12.74
C ILE A 197 -0.08 1.16 12.70
N GLY A 198 -0.24 1.96 13.77
CA GLY A 198 -1.27 3.00 13.84
C GLY A 198 -1.13 4.01 12.70
N VAL A 199 0.09 4.54 12.49
CA VAL A 199 0.40 5.47 11.40
C VAL A 199 0.18 4.81 10.03
N ALA A 200 0.70 3.61 9.81
CA ALA A 200 0.54 2.90 8.55
C ALA A 200 -0.94 2.59 8.22
N SER A 201 -1.72 2.21 9.23
CA SER A 201 -3.16 1.94 9.09
C SER A 201 -3.95 3.21 8.79
N MET A 202 -3.61 4.31 9.45
CA MET A 202 -4.24 5.61 9.25
C MET A 202 -4.08 6.12 7.80
N PHE A 203 -2.90 5.89 7.21
CA PHE A 203 -2.65 6.22 5.79
C PHE A 203 -3.15 5.15 4.81
N GLY A 204 -3.72 4.06 5.30
CA GLY A 204 -4.23 2.97 4.47
C GLY A 204 -3.15 2.13 3.79
N PHE A 205 -1.90 2.14 4.27
CA PHE A 205 -0.79 1.37 3.69
C PHE A 205 -0.80 -0.09 4.12
N VAL A 206 -1.35 -0.35 5.30
CA VAL A 206 -1.50 -1.70 5.87
C VAL A 206 -2.91 -1.94 6.35
N LYS A 207 -3.26 -3.20 6.51
CA LYS A 207 -4.55 -3.63 7.06
C LYS A 207 -4.38 -4.83 7.99
N ASN A 208 -5.40 -5.03 8.83
CA ASN A 208 -5.53 -6.26 9.60
C ASN A 208 -6.11 -7.38 8.72
N LYS A 209 -5.43 -8.48 8.62
CA LYS A 209 -5.94 -9.71 8.00
C LYS A 209 -5.80 -10.86 8.99
N ASN A 210 -6.90 -11.29 9.58
CA ASN A 210 -6.93 -12.37 10.56
C ASN A 210 -5.98 -12.18 11.76
N GLY A 211 -5.90 -10.96 12.30
CA GLY A 211 -5.00 -10.62 13.41
C GLY A 211 -3.56 -10.31 13.01
N MET A 212 -3.23 -10.41 11.72
CA MET A 212 -1.89 -10.17 11.21
C MET A 212 -1.82 -8.89 10.39
N LEU A 213 -0.68 -8.22 10.49
CA LEU A 213 -0.36 -7.05 9.66
C LEU A 213 -0.02 -7.50 8.24
N VAL A 214 -0.68 -6.90 7.25
CA VAL A 214 -0.37 -7.10 5.84
C VAL A 214 -0.41 -5.76 5.10
N VAL A 215 0.30 -5.65 3.97
CA VAL A 215 0.16 -4.49 3.08
C VAL A 215 -1.27 -4.43 2.57
N ALA A 216 -1.84 -3.23 2.47
CA ALA A 216 -3.26 -3.03 2.23
C ALA A 216 -3.73 -3.58 0.88
N ASN A 217 -2.90 -3.47 -0.17
CA ASN A 217 -3.21 -3.95 -1.52
C ASN A 217 -1.93 -4.24 -2.31
N ARG A 218 -2.07 -4.95 -3.44
CA ARG A 218 -0.95 -5.37 -4.29
C ARG A 218 -0.22 -4.22 -4.96
N ILE A 219 -0.91 -3.14 -5.30
CA ILE A 219 -0.28 -1.97 -5.93
C ILE A 219 0.66 -1.29 -4.95
N PHE A 220 0.24 -1.09 -3.70
CA PHE A 220 1.14 -0.56 -2.67
C PHE A 220 2.32 -1.49 -2.42
N GLU A 221 2.08 -2.79 -2.36
CA GLU A 221 3.14 -3.78 -2.18
C GLU A 221 4.16 -3.71 -3.31
N THR A 222 3.72 -3.74 -4.57
CA THR A 222 4.59 -3.63 -5.74
C THR A 222 5.34 -2.30 -5.76
N TRP A 223 4.67 -1.19 -5.42
CA TRP A 223 5.31 0.12 -5.35
C TRP A 223 6.39 0.15 -4.27
N LEU A 224 6.13 -0.38 -3.08
CA LEU A 224 7.11 -0.46 -1.98
C LEU A 224 8.33 -1.30 -2.37
N TYR A 225 8.13 -2.47 -3.02
CA TYR A 225 9.26 -3.24 -3.55
C TYR A 225 10.07 -2.41 -4.56
N ASN A 226 9.41 -1.77 -5.49
CA ASN A 226 10.06 -0.91 -6.48
C ASN A 226 10.85 0.22 -5.81
N PHE A 227 10.27 0.85 -4.80
CA PHE A 227 10.90 1.92 -4.04
C PHE A 227 12.17 1.41 -3.33
N TYR A 228 12.08 0.36 -2.54
CA TYR A 228 13.23 -0.15 -1.79
C TYR A 228 14.33 -0.74 -2.69
N LEU A 229 13.98 -1.52 -3.70
CA LEU A 229 14.95 -2.15 -4.59
C LEU A 229 15.57 -1.17 -5.59
N SER A 230 15.04 0.05 -5.75
CA SER A 230 15.67 1.11 -6.54
C SER A 230 16.73 1.91 -5.78
N ALA A 231 16.86 1.70 -4.48
CA ALA A 231 17.88 2.37 -3.70
C ALA A 231 19.30 2.06 -4.23
N ALA A 232 20.16 3.08 -4.22
CA ALA A 232 21.49 2.98 -4.85
C ALA A 232 22.40 1.90 -4.22
N ASP A 233 22.23 1.63 -2.92
CA ASP A 233 22.92 0.56 -2.21
C ASP A 233 22.49 -0.83 -2.67
N MET A 234 21.24 -1.00 -3.05
CA MET A 234 20.71 -2.25 -3.59
C MET A 234 21.17 -2.49 -5.03
N GLN A 235 21.22 -1.45 -5.85
CA GLN A 235 21.69 -1.56 -7.25
C GLN A 235 23.20 -1.82 -7.35
N LYS A 236 23.97 -1.52 -6.33
CA LYS A 236 25.41 -1.84 -6.24
C LYS A 236 25.70 -3.30 -5.91
N LYS A 237 24.68 -4.11 -5.57
CA LYS A 237 24.87 -5.53 -5.27
C LYS A 237 25.32 -6.30 -6.52
N GLU A 238 26.27 -7.20 -6.36
CA GLU A 238 26.84 -8.01 -7.45
C GLU A 238 25.79 -8.86 -8.14
N ILE A 239 24.80 -9.38 -7.40
CA ILE A 239 23.69 -10.16 -7.94
C ILE A 239 22.82 -9.34 -8.91
N TYR A 240 22.66 -8.04 -8.67
CA TYR A 240 21.96 -7.14 -9.59
C TYR A 240 22.75 -6.95 -10.90
N ALA A 241 24.07 -6.79 -10.79
CA ALA A 241 24.94 -6.69 -11.95
C ALA A 241 24.98 -7.97 -12.79
N ALA A 242 24.98 -9.15 -12.14
CA ALA A 242 24.93 -10.45 -12.80
C ALA A 242 23.68 -10.61 -13.69
N SER A 243 22.51 -10.14 -13.22
CA SER A 243 21.28 -10.21 -14.00
C SER A 243 21.30 -9.40 -15.30
N LEU A 244 22.04 -8.29 -15.32
CA LEU A 244 22.15 -7.43 -16.50
C LEU A 244 22.99 -8.10 -17.62
N MET A 245 23.97 -8.91 -17.26
CA MET A 245 24.82 -9.61 -18.23
C MET A 245 24.03 -10.63 -19.06
N ASP A 246 23.08 -11.33 -18.43
CA ASP A 246 22.32 -12.42 -19.04
C ASP A 246 20.93 -11.99 -19.55
N LYS A 247 20.52 -10.73 -19.35
CA LYS A 247 19.16 -10.24 -19.58
C LYS A 247 18.55 -10.64 -20.93
N ASN A 248 19.33 -10.58 -22.00
CA ASN A 248 18.83 -10.84 -23.36
C ASN A 248 18.45 -12.31 -23.61
N GLN A 249 18.92 -13.24 -22.78
CA GLN A 249 18.64 -14.68 -22.90
C GLN A 249 17.32 -15.09 -22.24
N PHE A 250 16.80 -14.23 -21.38
CA PHE A 250 15.66 -14.56 -20.52
C PHE A 250 14.29 -14.34 -21.17
N ILE A 251 14.24 -13.66 -22.30
CA ILE A 251 12.99 -13.40 -23.03
C ILE A 251 12.98 -14.19 -24.33
N VAL A 252 12.08 -15.15 -24.44
CA VAL A 252 11.89 -16.01 -25.61
C VAL A 252 10.45 -15.84 -26.10
N ASN A 253 10.28 -15.45 -27.37
CA ASN A 253 8.96 -15.23 -27.97
C ASN A 253 8.05 -14.28 -27.16
N GLY A 254 8.64 -13.29 -26.48
CA GLY A 254 7.89 -12.34 -25.66
C GLY A 254 7.52 -12.80 -24.26
N CYS A 255 7.81 -14.05 -23.89
CA CYS A 255 7.59 -14.62 -22.56
C CYS A 255 8.91 -14.77 -21.79
N LEU A 256 8.84 -14.82 -20.46
CA LEU A 256 10.00 -15.13 -19.64
C LEU A 256 10.33 -16.62 -19.72
N ASN A 257 11.61 -16.93 -19.98
CA ASN A 257 12.15 -18.26 -19.74
C ASN A 257 12.47 -18.39 -18.25
N MET A 258 11.44 -18.58 -17.44
CA MET A 258 11.57 -18.61 -15.98
C MET A 258 12.51 -19.72 -15.51
N ARG A 259 12.53 -20.86 -16.19
CA ARG A 259 13.46 -21.95 -15.88
C ARG A 259 14.92 -21.49 -16.00
N LEU A 260 15.27 -20.87 -17.10
CA LEU A 260 16.64 -20.36 -17.32
C LEU A 260 17.00 -19.26 -16.31
N ILE A 261 16.03 -18.39 -15.97
CA ILE A 261 16.22 -17.35 -14.93
C ILE A 261 16.57 -17.99 -13.58
N LEU A 262 15.82 -19.02 -13.17
CA LEU A 262 16.05 -19.72 -11.91
C LEU A 262 17.38 -20.49 -11.91
N GLU A 263 17.71 -21.20 -12.99
CA GLU A 263 18.98 -21.92 -13.14
C GLU A 263 20.18 -20.97 -13.03
N LYS A 264 20.12 -19.83 -13.73
CA LYS A 264 21.18 -18.81 -13.67
C LYS A 264 21.26 -18.11 -12.33
N PHE A 265 20.12 -17.80 -11.72
CA PHE A 265 20.08 -17.24 -10.37
C PHE A 265 20.79 -18.14 -9.36
N VAL A 266 20.50 -19.44 -9.37
CA VAL A 266 21.12 -20.39 -8.43
C VAL A 266 22.63 -20.44 -8.63
N VAL A 267 23.12 -20.43 -9.87
CA VAL A 267 24.57 -20.42 -10.16
C VAL A 267 25.21 -19.14 -9.62
N HIS A 268 24.71 -17.97 -10.01
CA HIS A 268 25.26 -16.68 -9.54
C HIS A 268 25.16 -16.52 -8.03
N PHE A 269 24.06 -16.97 -7.43
CA PHE A 269 23.86 -16.91 -6.01
C PHE A 269 24.89 -17.79 -5.27
N HIS A 270 25.12 -19.00 -5.74
CA HIS A 270 26.11 -19.90 -5.17
C HIS A 270 27.53 -19.33 -5.31
N ASP A 271 27.86 -18.78 -6.48
CA ASP A 271 29.19 -18.20 -6.74
C ASP A 271 29.49 -16.98 -5.85
N LEU A 272 28.47 -16.16 -5.57
CA LEU A 272 28.65 -14.93 -4.80
C LEU A 272 28.50 -15.11 -3.28
N TYR A 273 27.70 -16.07 -2.84
CA TYR A 273 27.27 -16.21 -1.44
C TYR A 273 27.39 -17.63 -0.88
N GLY A 274 27.79 -18.62 -1.68
CA GLY A 274 27.79 -20.04 -1.31
C GLY A 274 28.69 -20.40 -0.13
N ASP A 275 29.71 -19.61 0.14
CA ASP A 275 30.65 -19.80 1.25
C ASP A 275 30.23 -19.05 2.55
N GLN A 276 29.10 -18.35 2.53
CA GLN A 276 28.60 -17.65 3.71
C GLN A 276 27.84 -18.61 4.62
N ASN A 277 28.29 -18.69 5.87
CA ASN A 277 27.90 -19.62 6.93
C ASN A 277 26.39 -19.90 7.12
N GLU A 278 26.11 -21.02 7.73
CA GLU A 278 24.88 -21.75 8.13
C GLU A 278 23.64 -20.97 8.61
N THR A 279 23.66 -19.64 8.68
CA THR A 279 22.55 -18.78 9.10
C THR A 279 21.75 -18.19 7.94
N PHE A 280 22.01 -18.63 6.70
CA PHE A 280 21.27 -18.16 5.55
C PHE A 280 19.77 -18.52 5.65
N LEU A 281 18.92 -17.50 5.59
CA LEU A 281 17.46 -17.63 5.69
C LEU A 281 16.84 -17.65 4.29
N GLU A 282 15.74 -18.37 4.12
CA GLU A 282 14.93 -18.35 2.88
C GLU A 282 14.57 -16.92 2.45
N GLU A 283 14.39 -16.03 3.42
CA GLU A 283 14.10 -14.62 3.24
C GLU A 283 15.21 -13.86 2.49
N GLU A 284 16.46 -14.15 2.77
CA GLU A 284 17.60 -13.53 2.06
C GLU A 284 17.70 -14.03 0.63
N GLY A 285 17.46 -15.33 0.40
CA GLY A 285 17.36 -15.91 -0.95
C GLY A 285 16.29 -15.23 -1.79
N ARG A 286 15.12 -15.00 -1.20
CA ARG A 286 14.01 -14.28 -1.82
C ARG A 286 14.41 -12.85 -2.20
N LYS A 287 15.01 -12.10 -1.28
CA LYS A 287 15.50 -10.73 -1.51
C LYS A 287 16.50 -10.66 -2.67
N TYR A 288 17.46 -11.57 -2.70
CA TYR A 288 18.46 -11.62 -3.78
C TYR A 288 17.83 -12.05 -5.10
N PHE A 289 16.88 -12.98 -5.09
CA PHE A 289 16.14 -13.36 -6.27
C PHE A 289 15.35 -12.19 -6.87
N LEU A 290 14.70 -11.39 -6.05
CA LEU A 290 13.99 -10.18 -6.51
C LEU A 290 14.94 -9.14 -7.07
N LEU A 291 16.12 -8.95 -6.46
CA LEU A 291 17.15 -8.07 -7.00
C LEU A 291 17.67 -8.55 -8.37
N TYR A 292 17.82 -9.86 -8.53
CA TYR A 292 18.21 -10.47 -9.81
C TYR A 292 17.12 -10.36 -10.87
N LEU A 293 15.86 -10.62 -10.48
CA LEU A 293 14.72 -10.62 -11.39
C LEU A 293 14.37 -9.20 -11.89
N ARG A 294 14.52 -8.20 -11.04
CA ARG A 294 14.05 -6.84 -11.31
C ARG A 294 14.56 -6.24 -12.63
N PRO A 295 15.87 -6.24 -12.97
CA PRO A 295 16.34 -5.70 -14.25
C PRO A 295 15.79 -6.44 -15.46
N ILE A 296 15.46 -7.74 -15.30
CA ILE A 296 14.94 -8.60 -16.36
C ILE A 296 13.52 -8.17 -16.74
N ILE A 297 12.66 -7.96 -15.74
CA ILE A 297 11.23 -7.64 -15.94
C ILE A 297 10.93 -6.14 -15.97
N ASN A 298 11.93 -5.29 -15.68
CA ASN A 298 11.76 -3.86 -15.51
C ASN A 298 11.00 -3.19 -16.65
N GLY A 299 9.93 -2.47 -16.29
CA GLY A 299 9.05 -1.75 -17.23
C GLY A 299 8.05 -2.61 -18.00
N THR A 300 8.04 -3.94 -17.83
CA THR A 300 7.14 -4.85 -18.53
C THR A 300 6.37 -5.79 -17.59
N GLY A 301 6.97 -6.20 -16.48
CA GLY A 301 6.38 -7.12 -15.52
C GLY A 301 6.32 -6.57 -14.11
N ASN A 302 5.50 -7.21 -13.29
CA ASN A 302 5.38 -6.97 -11.87
C ASN A 302 5.63 -8.26 -11.09
N TYR A 303 5.94 -8.12 -9.81
CA TYR A 303 6.05 -9.26 -8.89
C TYR A 303 5.44 -8.91 -7.54
N TYR A 304 5.01 -9.93 -6.82
CA TYR A 304 4.52 -9.83 -5.45
C TYR A 304 4.94 -11.07 -4.66
N ILE A 305 5.08 -10.88 -3.36
CA ILE A 305 5.58 -11.90 -2.45
C ILE A 305 4.46 -12.34 -1.53
N GLU A 306 4.50 -13.62 -1.14
CA GLU A 306 3.63 -14.20 -0.12
C GLU A 306 2.14 -13.88 -0.31
N ALA A 307 1.68 -13.81 -1.56
CA ALA A 307 0.26 -13.71 -1.81
C ALA A 307 -0.45 -14.85 -1.11
N GLN A 308 -1.30 -14.53 -0.14
CA GLN A 308 -2.16 -15.55 0.47
C GLN A 308 -3.13 -16.06 -0.59
N THR A 309 -3.03 -17.35 -0.89
CA THR A 309 -4.01 -18.04 -1.71
C THR A 309 -5.37 -18.11 -1.01
N ARG A 310 -6.45 -18.44 -1.73
CA ARG A 310 -7.78 -18.68 -1.16
C ARG A 310 -7.76 -19.76 -0.06
N GLY A 311 -6.80 -20.68 -0.11
CA GLY A 311 -6.58 -21.74 0.88
C GLY A 311 -5.71 -21.35 2.09
N GLN A 312 -5.41 -20.07 2.31
CA GLN A 312 -4.53 -19.55 3.39
C GLN A 312 -3.06 -20.01 3.28
N LYS A 313 -2.65 -20.60 2.17
CA LYS A 313 -1.25 -20.92 1.90
C LYS A 313 -0.52 -19.70 1.38
N ARG A 314 0.79 -19.65 1.53
CA ARG A 314 1.64 -18.53 1.09
C ARG A 314 2.58 -18.99 0.00
N THR A 315 2.61 -18.27 -1.10
CA THR A 315 3.62 -18.42 -2.16
C THR A 315 4.80 -17.49 -1.89
N ASP A 316 6.00 -17.90 -2.28
CA ASP A 316 7.18 -17.07 -2.07
C ASP A 316 7.24 -15.88 -3.04
N VAL A 317 7.09 -16.13 -4.32
CA VAL A 317 7.11 -15.07 -5.35
C VAL A 317 6.11 -15.39 -6.46
N ILE A 318 5.34 -14.40 -6.86
CA ILE A 318 4.54 -14.44 -8.07
C ILE A 318 5.04 -13.36 -9.02
N VAL A 319 5.22 -13.70 -10.28
CA VAL A 319 5.66 -12.78 -11.33
C VAL A 319 4.59 -12.72 -12.41
N ASP A 320 4.09 -11.53 -12.69
CA ASP A 320 3.25 -11.25 -13.84
C ASP A 320 4.09 -10.60 -14.93
N TYR A 321 4.11 -11.18 -16.10
CA TYR A 321 4.85 -10.67 -17.24
C TYR A 321 4.04 -10.83 -18.53
N ARG A 322 3.60 -9.72 -19.12
CA ARG A 322 2.79 -9.67 -20.34
C ARG A 322 1.56 -10.59 -20.31
N GLY A 323 0.85 -10.62 -19.19
CA GLY A 323 -0.34 -11.46 -19.01
C GLY A 323 -0.05 -12.91 -18.64
N HIS A 324 1.21 -13.34 -18.58
CA HIS A 324 1.63 -14.65 -18.07
C HIS A 324 2.01 -14.54 -16.61
N GLN A 325 1.48 -15.47 -15.81
CA GLN A 325 1.76 -15.56 -14.39
C GLN A 325 2.68 -16.74 -14.09
N TYR A 326 3.75 -16.47 -13.33
CA TYR A 326 4.72 -17.46 -12.88
C TYR A 326 4.68 -17.52 -11.36
N VAL A 327 4.39 -18.70 -10.82
CA VAL A 327 4.38 -18.94 -9.36
C VAL A 327 5.67 -19.64 -8.98
N ILE A 328 6.42 -19.08 -8.06
CA ILE A 328 7.74 -19.54 -7.65
C ILE A 328 7.71 -19.83 -6.15
N GLU A 329 8.10 -21.05 -5.80
CA GLU A 329 8.31 -21.47 -4.41
C GLU A 329 9.81 -21.64 -4.18
N MET A 330 10.36 -20.97 -3.18
CA MET A 330 11.78 -21.01 -2.85
C MET A 330 11.97 -21.81 -1.54
N LYS A 331 12.80 -22.84 -1.58
CA LYS A 331 13.10 -23.69 -0.42
C LYS A 331 14.60 -23.89 -0.27
N ILE A 332 15.07 -23.89 0.98
CA ILE A 332 16.40 -24.39 1.28
C ILE A 332 16.37 -25.92 1.21
N TRP A 333 17.28 -26.50 0.45
CA TRP A 333 17.37 -27.95 0.34
C TRP A 333 17.70 -28.59 1.70
N ARG A 334 16.79 -29.41 2.23
CA ARG A 334 16.94 -30.14 3.49
C ARG A 334 16.67 -31.64 3.33
N GLY A 335 16.80 -32.17 2.11
CA GLY A 335 16.57 -33.58 1.77
C GLY A 335 15.29 -33.83 1.00
N GLN A 336 15.13 -35.07 0.47
CA GLN A 336 14.10 -35.45 -0.49
C GLN A 336 12.67 -35.34 0.07
N GLU A 337 12.45 -35.72 1.33
CA GLU A 337 11.11 -35.64 1.93
C GLU A 337 10.60 -34.18 2.09
N TYR A 338 11.51 -33.27 2.38
CA TYR A 338 11.17 -31.85 2.48
C TYR A 338 10.82 -31.27 1.11
N ASN A 339 11.54 -31.68 0.06
CA ASN A 339 11.29 -31.28 -1.30
C ASN A 339 9.91 -31.75 -1.80
N ASN A 340 9.55 -33.01 -1.55
CA ASN A 340 8.24 -33.57 -1.93
C ASN A 340 7.07 -32.83 -1.26
N ARG A 341 7.26 -32.26 -0.06
CA ARG A 341 6.25 -31.39 0.58
C ARG A 341 6.13 -30.05 -0.13
N GLY A 342 7.25 -29.45 -0.55
CA GLY A 342 7.27 -28.22 -1.33
C GLY A 342 6.56 -28.37 -2.68
N GLU A 343 6.78 -29.45 -3.40
CA GLU A 343 6.10 -29.75 -4.67
C GLU A 343 4.57 -29.86 -4.52
N LYS A 344 4.11 -30.55 -3.47
CA LYS A 344 2.67 -30.64 -3.16
C LYS A 344 2.06 -29.28 -2.79
N GLN A 345 2.83 -28.45 -2.11
CA GLN A 345 2.43 -27.10 -1.77
C GLN A 345 2.30 -26.23 -3.03
N LEU A 346 3.29 -26.28 -3.92
CA LEU A 346 3.28 -25.57 -5.18
C LEU A 346 2.09 -25.97 -6.08
N ALA A 347 1.81 -27.28 -6.20
CA ALA A 347 0.64 -27.76 -6.94
C ALA A 347 -0.67 -27.16 -6.42
N GLY A 348 -0.83 -27.09 -5.08
CA GLY A 348 -2.00 -26.44 -4.48
C GLY A 348 -2.07 -24.92 -4.76
N TYR A 349 -0.95 -24.24 -4.96
CA TYR A 349 -0.93 -22.84 -5.36
C TYR A 349 -1.36 -22.63 -6.81
N LEU A 350 -0.88 -23.48 -7.72
CA LEU A 350 -1.28 -23.42 -9.14
C LEU A 350 -2.80 -23.57 -9.29
N ASP A 351 -3.40 -24.49 -8.54
CA ASP A 351 -4.86 -24.67 -8.51
C ASP A 351 -5.59 -23.40 -8.00
N ASP A 352 -5.08 -22.76 -6.93
CA ASP A 352 -5.67 -21.56 -6.33
C ASP A 352 -5.57 -20.33 -7.27
N TYR A 353 -4.54 -20.25 -8.10
CA TYR A 353 -4.32 -19.15 -9.05
C TYR A 353 -4.86 -19.43 -10.45
N HIS A 354 -5.37 -20.64 -10.72
CA HIS A 354 -5.85 -21.05 -12.04
C HIS A 354 -4.78 -20.93 -13.15
N VAL A 355 -3.54 -21.28 -12.83
CA VAL A 355 -2.36 -21.25 -13.74
C VAL A 355 -2.02 -22.64 -14.25
#